data_e935492071345ee7dfe7c13ef3c624d2
#
_entry.id   e935492071345ee7dfe7c13ef3c624d2
#
_cell.length_a   1.000
_cell.length_b   1.000
_cell.length_c   1.000
_cell.angle_alpha   90.00
_cell.angle_beta   90.00
_cell.angle_gamma   90.00
#
_symmetry.space_group_name_H-M   'P 1'
#
loop_
_entity.id
_entity.type
_entity.pdbx_description
1 polymer ?
#
loop_
_entity_poly.entity_id
_entity_poly.type
_entity_poly.pdbx_seq_one_letter_code
_entity_poly.pdbx_strand_id
1 'polypeptide(L)'
;RLSFSYLPHWEKDFSFRFATGIYYQSPFYKEIRDTITDNLGNVNVALNSHIKSPRSVHFVLGGDYYFRALGRPFKFTTETYLKLTDRLISYSIDNVKIVYSGENDGKAYTAGIDFKLFGELVPGTDSWINFSLMRSREDLINDSYVKNTYDENGNLSSSEIVNPGWIPGPNEQRYSFSMMFQDYLPTDPRYKLQLKFIWSDGLPFGPPQNYQFRSVFRMPPYRRVDIGASRLLVNGKDKWMEKTWLKPVKDIWLNVEVFNLLDFKNVNSYYWVTDVYGQQLAVPNYLTGRQFNIKLIVDFK
;
A
#
# COMPACT_ATOMS: atom_id res chain seq x y z
N ARG A 1 15.26 20.02 3.02
CA ARG A 1 14.20 19.93 1.99
C ARG A 1 14.31 21.11 1.05
N LEU A 2 14.22 20.88 -0.23
CA LEU A 2 14.10 21.89 -1.28
C LEU A 2 12.88 21.54 -2.13
N SER A 3 12.05 22.52 -2.44
CA SER A 3 10.94 22.36 -3.38
C SER A 3 10.91 23.55 -4.34
N PHE A 4 10.60 23.25 -5.57
CA PHE A 4 10.47 24.22 -6.65
C PHE A 4 9.16 23.95 -7.39
N SER A 5 8.43 25.02 -7.69
CA SER A 5 7.20 24.98 -8.49
C SER A 5 7.31 25.98 -9.62
N TYR A 6 6.98 25.56 -10.82
CA TYR A 6 7.02 26.38 -12.02
C TYR A 6 5.67 26.36 -12.74
N LEU A 7 5.12 27.54 -12.96
CA LEU A 7 3.89 27.79 -13.71
C LEU A 7 4.30 28.46 -15.04
N PRO A 8 4.24 27.74 -16.17
CA PRO A 8 4.67 28.30 -17.45
C PRO A 8 3.74 29.44 -17.89
N HIS A 9 4.32 30.53 -18.38
CA HIS A 9 3.54 31.66 -18.91
C HIS A 9 2.80 31.35 -20.22
N TRP A 10 3.31 30.36 -20.97
CA TRP A 10 2.76 29.92 -22.26
C TRP A 10 1.57 28.97 -22.13
N GLU A 11 1.40 28.33 -20.96
CA GLU A 11 0.27 27.41 -20.70
C GLU A 11 -0.12 27.53 -19.23
N LYS A 12 -1.23 28.18 -18.94
CA LYS A 12 -1.68 28.47 -17.56
C LYS A 12 -2.24 27.26 -16.83
N ASP A 13 -2.64 26.25 -17.60
CA ASP A 13 -3.26 25.04 -17.04
C ASP A 13 -2.23 23.97 -16.64
N PHE A 14 -0.93 24.24 -16.88
CA PHE A 14 0.18 23.39 -16.45
C PHE A 14 0.88 23.92 -15.21
N SER A 15 1.24 22.99 -14.31
CA SER A 15 2.22 23.28 -13.26
C SER A 15 3.25 22.16 -13.14
N PHE A 16 4.51 22.51 -12.98
CA PHE A 16 5.59 21.57 -12.72
C PHE A 16 6.08 21.72 -11.30
N ARG A 17 6.42 20.60 -10.68
CA ARG A 17 6.94 20.55 -9.31
C ARG A 17 8.16 19.66 -9.25
N PHE A 18 9.18 20.13 -8.59
CA PHE A 18 10.35 19.35 -8.22
C PHE A 18 10.54 19.46 -6.71
N ALA A 19 10.79 18.33 -6.06
CA ALA A 19 11.11 18.31 -4.65
C ALA A 19 12.24 17.32 -4.37
N THR A 20 13.13 17.70 -3.46
CA THR A 20 14.20 16.84 -2.97
C THR A 20 14.43 17.08 -1.49
N GLY A 21 14.98 16.10 -0.80
CA GLY A 21 15.29 16.22 0.61
C GLY A 21 15.94 15.00 1.20
N ILE A 22 16.56 15.22 2.35
CA ILE A 22 17.14 14.17 3.19
C ILE A 22 16.26 14.01 4.41
N TYR A 23 15.87 12.77 4.70
CA TYR A 23 14.93 12.42 5.76
C TYR A 23 15.56 11.38 6.67
N TYR A 24 15.37 11.54 7.96
CA TYR A 24 15.77 10.58 8.99
C TYR A 24 14.52 10.10 9.71
N GLN A 25 14.46 8.81 9.97
CA GLN A 25 13.39 8.19 10.76
C GLN A 25 14.00 7.62 12.03
N SER A 26 13.51 8.03 13.19
CA SER A 26 13.94 7.41 14.44
C SER A 26 13.49 5.95 14.46
N PRO A 27 14.39 5.02 14.84
CA PRO A 27 14.02 3.62 14.99
C PRO A 27 12.90 3.44 16.03
N PHE A 28 12.01 2.49 15.77
CA PHE A 28 11.01 2.09 16.76
C PHE A 28 11.64 1.25 17.88
N TYR A 29 10.99 1.22 19.02
CA TYR A 29 11.42 0.37 20.13
C TYR A 29 11.64 -1.10 19.73
N LYS A 30 10.79 -1.65 18.86
CA LYS A 30 10.91 -3.03 18.36
C LYS A 30 12.12 -3.24 17.44
N GLU A 31 12.57 -2.20 16.75
CA GLU A 31 13.74 -2.25 15.86
C GLU A 31 15.07 -2.21 16.62
N ILE A 32 15.07 -1.56 17.79
CA ILE A 32 16.29 -1.44 18.63
C ILE A 32 16.35 -2.50 19.73
N ARG A 33 15.29 -3.27 19.90
CA ARG A 33 15.19 -4.29 20.94
C ARG A 33 15.80 -5.59 20.45
N ASP A 34 16.78 -6.07 21.19
CA ASP A 34 17.29 -7.43 21.05
C ASP A 34 16.92 -8.27 22.28
N THR A 35 16.88 -9.59 22.08
CA THR A 35 16.60 -10.55 23.15
C THR A 35 17.83 -11.40 23.37
N ILE A 36 18.51 -11.17 24.48
CA ILE A 36 19.69 -11.92 24.87
C ILE A 36 19.29 -13.02 25.87
N THR A 37 19.58 -14.26 25.53
CA THR A 37 19.41 -15.37 26.47
C THR A 37 20.74 -15.59 27.21
N ASP A 38 20.71 -15.49 28.53
CA ASP A 38 21.88 -15.75 29.34
C ASP A 38 22.21 -17.26 29.41
N ASN A 39 23.39 -17.60 29.98
CA ASN A 39 23.86 -18.98 30.11
C ASN A 39 22.95 -19.86 31.01
N LEU A 40 22.00 -19.25 31.73
CA LEU A 40 21.02 -19.92 32.59
C LEU A 40 19.67 -20.10 31.93
N GLY A 41 19.54 -19.66 30.66
CA GLY A 41 18.29 -19.72 29.91
C GLY A 41 17.33 -18.57 30.20
N ASN A 42 17.69 -17.54 30.97
CA ASN A 42 16.84 -16.38 31.20
C ASN A 42 16.91 -15.45 30.01
N VAL A 43 15.72 -14.98 29.61
CA VAL A 43 15.55 -14.05 28.47
C VAL A 43 15.59 -12.63 28.99
N ASN A 44 16.63 -11.90 28.65
CA ASN A 44 16.80 -10.48 28.97
C ASN A 44 16.60 -9.63 27.73
N VAL A 45 16.01 -8.46 27.87
CA VAL A 45 15.86 -7.48 26.80
C VAL A 45 17.06 -6.54 26.84
N ALA A 46 17.84 -6.54 25.75
CA ALA A 46 18.87 -5.55 25.52
C ALA A 46 18.39 -4.55 24.44
N LEU A 47 18.79 -3.30 24.59
CA LEU A 47 18.54 -2.26 23.57
C LEU A 47 19.86 -2.00 22.84
N ASN A 48 19.85 -2.11 21.52
CA ASN A 48 20.98 -1.71 20.70
C ASN A 48 21.03 -0.18 20.60
N SER A 49 21.85 0.45 21.46
CA SER A 49 22.06 1.91 21.47
C SER A 49 22.93 2.42 20.32
N HIS A 50 23.59 1.52 19.58
CA HIS A 50 24.47 1.88 18.45
C HIS A 50 23.73 2.00 17.12
N ILE A 51 22.47 1.60 17.08
CA ILE A 51 21.65 1.68 15.88
C ILE A 51 21.46 3.13 15.44
N LYS A 52 21.68 3.39 14.16
CA LYS A 52 21.52 4.73 13.58
C LYS A 52 20.16 4.85 12.93
N SER A 53 19.61 6.05 12.94
CA SER A 53 18.38 6.35 12.21
C SER A 53 18.55 6.04 10.71
N PRO A 54 17.67 5.23 10.11
CA PRO A 54 17.58 5.11 8.66
C PRO A 54 17.52 6.48 7.99
N ARG A 55 18.29 6.64 6.92
CA ARG A 55 18.37 7.89 6.16
C ARG A 55 17.84 7.66 4.75
N SER A 56 16.97 8.56 4.28
CA SER A 56 16.45 8.51 2.92
C SER A 56 16.69 9.81 2.18
N VAL A 57 17.13 9.73 0.94
CA VAL A 57 17.21 10.85 0.00
C VAL A 57 16.08 10.68 -1.02
N HIS A 58 15.25 11.71 -1.17
CA HIS A 58 14.11 11.68 -2.08
C HIS A 58 14.29 12.67 -3.21
N PHE A 59 13.92 12.24 -4.42
CA PHE A 59 13.76 13.07 -5.60
C PHE A 59 12.35 12.83 -6.14
N VAL A 60 11.60 13.90 -6.34
CA VAL A 60 10.24 13.86 -6.85
C VAL A 60 10.09 14.91 -7.94
N LEU A 61 9.64 14.47 -9.10
CA LEU A 61 9.28 15.35 -10.21
C LEU A 61 7.82 15.10 -10.56
N GLY A 62 7.00 16.12 -10.50
CA GLY A 62 5.58 16.03 -10.75
C GLY A 62 5.07 17.13 -11.65
N GLY A 63 3.88 16.90 -12.21
CA GLY A 63 3.16 17.88 -12.98
C GLY A 63 1.66 17.71 -12.84
N ASP A 64 0.97 18.83 -12.87
CA ASP A 64 -0.48 18.89 -12.93
C ASP A 64 -0.92 19.52 -14.23
N TYR A 65 -1.96 18.98 -14.84
CA TYR A 65 -2.62 19.55 -16.02
C TYR A 65 -4.11 19.67 -15.76
N TYR A 66 -4.63 20.89 -15.84
CA TYR A 66 -6.03 21.19 -15.70
C TYR A 66 -6.62 21.37 -17.08
N PHE A 67 -7.70 20.65 -17.37
CA PHE A 67 -8.36 20.71 -18.67
C PHE A 67 -9.88 20.54 -18.54
N ARG A 68 -10.59 20.84 -19.62
CA ARG A 68 -12.02 20.60 -19.71
C ARG A 68 -12.29 19.49 -20.71
N ALA A 69 -13.03 18.49 -20.27
CA ALA A 69 -13.55 17.44 -21.14
C ALA A 69 -15.04 17.27 -20.87
N LEU A 70 -15.83 17.00 -21.89
CA LEU A 70 -17.31 16.88 -21.76
C LEU A 70 -17.95 18.13 -21.11
N GLY A 71 -17.34 19.31 -21.30
CA GLY A 71 -17.77 20.58 -20.69
C GLY A 71 -17.46 20.72 -19.19
N ARG A 72 -16.65 19.83 -18.58
CA ARG A 72 -16.42 19.71 -17.14
C ARG A 72 -14.93 19.82 -16.78
N PRO A 73 -14.58 20.23 -15.53
CA PRO A 73 -13.20 20.34 -15.11
C PRO A 73 -12.60 18.98 -14.78
N PHE A 74 -11.39 18.75 -15.29
CA PHE A 74 -10.55 17.60 -14.96
C PHE A 74 -9.16 18.09 -14.55
N LYS A 75 -8.52 17.28 -13.72
CA LYS A 75 -7.13 17.43 -13.35
C LYS A 75 -6.40 16.11 -13.60
N PHE A 76 -5.36 16.14 -14.41
CA PHE A 76 -4.41 15.05 -14.57
C PHE A 76 -3.14 15.39 -13.78
N THR A 77 -2.73 14.48 -12.92
CA THR A 77 -1.48 14.59 -12.14
C THR A 77 -0.58 13.42 -12.51
N THR A 78 0.68 13.70 -12.78
CA THR A 78 1.72 12.68 -12.91
C THR A 78 2.86 13.00 -11.97
N GLU A 79 3.47 11.97 -11.37
CA GLU A 79 4.57 12.14 -10.44
C GLU A 79 5.55 10.97 -10.59
N THR A 80 6.82 11.27 -10.86
CA THR A 80 7.91 10.31 -10.82
C THR A 80 8.72 10.52 -9.56
N TYR A 81 9.15 9.43 -8.93
CA TYR A 81 9.91 9.51 -7.70
C TYR A 81 11.04 8.50 -7.64
N LEU A 82 12.10 8.89 -6.96
CA LEU A 82 13.21 8.04 -6.55
C LEU A 82 13.51 8.29 -5.08
N LYS A 83 13.47 7.24 -4.29
CA LYS A 83 13.85 7.22 -2.88
C LYS A 83 15.03 6.28 -2.72
N LEU A 84 16.14 6.79 -2.22
CA LEU A 84 17.34 6.04 -1.86
C LEU A 84 17.42 5.98 -0.34
N THR A 85 17.51 4.79 0.22
CA THR A 85 17.57 4.59 1.68
C THR A 85 18.86 3.87 2.05
N ASP A 86 19.59 4.40 3.00
CA ASP A 86 20.72 3.75 3.66
C ASP A 86 20.43 3.52 5.15
N ARG A 87 21.28 2.72 5.80
CA ARG A 87 21.12 2.32 7.19
C ARG A 87 19.77 1.65 7.46
N LEU A 88 19.28 0.87 6.47
CA LEU A 88 18.05 0.12 6.61
C LEU A 88 18.21 -0.87 7.78
N ILE A 89 17.16 -0.99 8.58
CA ILE A 89 17.03 -2.04 9.58
C ILE A 89 16.16 -3.11 8.95
N SER A 90 16.76 -4.25 8.62
CA SER A 90 16.02 -5.31 7.96
C SER A 90 15.06 -6.03 8.91
N TYR A 91 14.08 -6.68 8.34
CA TYR A 91 13.18 -7.54 9.08
C TYR A 91 12.80 -8.77 8.24
N SER A 92 12.44 -9.83 8.92
CA SER A 92 11.82 -11.01 8.34
C SER A 92 10.39 -11.17 8.88
N ILE A 93 9.57 -11.85 8.11
CA ILE A 93 8.20 -12.21 8.53
C ILE A 93 8.22 -13.69 8.86
N ASP A 94 8.04 -14.00 10.13
CA ASP A 94 7.87 -15.37 10.63
C ASP A 94 6.38 -15.58 10.92
N ASN A 95 5.69 -16.23 9.99
CA ASN A 95 4.23 -16.36 9.94
C ASN A 95 3.55 -14.98 9.94
N VAL A 96 3.05 -14.51 11.08
CA VAL A 96 2.44 -13.17 11.23
C VAL A 96 3.30 -12.22 12.07
N LYS A 97 4.44 -12.70 12.58
CA LYS A 97 5.33 -11.94 13.43
C LYS A 97 6.43 -11.28 12.60
N ILE A 98 6.61 -9.98 12.79
CA ILE A 98 7.76 -9.25 12.26
C ILE A 98 8.92 -9.38 13.23
N VAL A 99 10.05 -9.88 12.75
CA VAL A 99 11.30 -10.03 13.48
C VAL A 99 12.34 -9.11 12.86
N TYR A 100 12.75 -8.09 13.57
CA TYR A 100 13.76 -7.13 13.14
C TYR A 100 15.16 -7.66 13.38
N SER A 101 16.11 -7.28 12.50
CA SER A 101 17.53 -7.64 12.68
C SER A 101 18.17 -6.96 13.89
N GLY A 102 17.66 -5.81 14.30
CA GLY A 102 18.26 -5.00 15.37
C GLY A 102 19.52 -4.25 14.94
N GLU A 103 19.84 -4.22 13.66
CA GLU A 103 21.05 -3.60 13.11
C GLU A 103 20.76 -2.80 11.84
N ASN A 104 21.67 -1.87 11.50
CA ASN A 104 21.66 -1.17 10.22
C ASN A 104 22.35 -2.03 9.15
N ASP A 105 21.69 -3.03 8.65
CA ASP A 105 22.23 -4.11 7.84
C ASP A 105 21.85 -4.07 6.37
N GLY A 106 21.33 -2.93 5.89
CA GLY A 106 20.92 -2.86 4.49
C GLY A 106 20.82 -1.46 3.91
N LYS A 107 20.57 -1.46 2.61
CA LYS A 107 20.19 -0.29 1.81
C LYS A 107 19.02 -0.65 0.92
N ALA A 108 18.24 0.35 0.52
CA ALA A 108 17.08 0.15 -0.34
C ALA A 108 16.91 1.28 -1.34
N TYR A 109 16.21 1.00 -2.43
CA TYR A 109 15.68 2.03 -3.28
C TYR A 109 14.23 1.75 -3.64
N THR A 110 13.47 2.83 -3.84
CA THR A 110 12.12 2.77 -4.40
C THR A 110 12.03 3.80 -5.50
N ALA A 111 11.64 3.35 -6.70
CA ALA A 111 11.43 4.22 -7.85
C ALA A 111 10.06 3.92 -8.45
N GLY A 112 9.37 4.94 -8.93
CA GLY A 112 8.05 4.74 -9.52
C GLY A 112 7.52 5.94 -10.25
N ILE A 113 6.36 5.73 -10.86
CA ILE A 113 5.57 6.74 -11.53
C ILE A 113 4.10 6.54 -11.19
N ASP A 114 3.45 7.62 -10.78
CA ASP A 114 2.05 7.67 -10.45
C ASP A 114 1.30 8.55 -11.44
N PHE A 115 0.13 8.11 -11.84
CA PHE A 115 -0.84 8.84 -12.65
C PHE A 115 -2.15 8.95 -11.90
N LYS A 116 -2.73 10.13 -11.87
CA LYS A 116 -4.04 10.38 -11.29
C LYS A 116 -4.87 11.24 -12.22
N LEU A 117 -6.03 10.76 -12.59
CA LEU A 117 -7.08 11.56 -13.22
C LEU A 117 -8.17 11.79 -12.19
N PHE A 118 -8.49 13.04 -11.94
CA PHE A 118 -9.54 13.48 -11.03
C PHE A 118 -10.46 14.43 -11.77
N GLY A 119 -11.75 14.35 -11.53
CA GLY A 119 -12.69 15.29 -12.11
C GLY A 119 -14.16 14.91 -11.91
N GLU A 120 -15.02 15.78 -12.36
CA GLU A 120 -16.47 15.58 -12.35
C GLU A 120 -16.92 14.84 -13.62
N LEU A 121 -16.99 13.52 -13.59
CA LEU A 121 -17.62 12.76 -14.68
C LEU A 121 -19.14 13.02 -14.71
N VAL A 122 -19.72 13.28 -13.55
CA VAL A 122 -21.12 13.70 -13.37
C VAL A 122 -21.13 14.99 -12.54
N PRO A 123 -21.93 16.01 -12.89
CA PRO A 123 -21.98 17.27 -12.14
C PRO A 123 -22.22 17.07 -10.66
N GLY A 124 -21.35 17.69 -9.82
CA GLY A 124 -21.48 17.63 -8.38
C GLY A 124 -21.01 16.32 -7.73
N THR A 125 -20.35 15.43 -8.50
CA THR A 125 -19.74 14.22 -7.95
C THR A 125 -18.29 14.08 -8.41
N ASP A 126 -17.40 13.81 -7.44
CA ASP A 126 -16.00 13.56 -7.72
C ASP A 126 -15.77 12.10 -8.12
N SER A 127 -15.04 11.92 -9.21
CA SER A 127 -14.57 10.60 -9.67
C SER A 127 -13.07 10.66 -9.89
N TRP A 128 -12.40 9.53 -9.70
CA TRP A 128 -10.97 9.48 -9.92
C TRP A 128 -10.49 8.11 -10.38
N ILE A 129 -9.38 8.13 -11.10
CA ILE A 129 -8.64 6.97 -11.56
C ILE A 129 -7.18 7.18 -11.15
N ASN A 130 -6.59 6.19 -10.49
CA ASN A 130 -5.17 6.17 -10.16
C ASN A 130 -4.51 4.94 -10.80
N PHE A 131 -3.32 5.13 -11.32
CA PHE A 131 -2.46 4.06 -11.80
C PHE A 131 -1.03 4.34 -11.36
N SER A 132 -0.40 3.34 -10.77
CA SER A 132 0.97 3.44 -10.24
C SER A 132 1.80 2.28 -10.76
N LEU A 133 3.04 2.57 -11.13
CA LEU A 133 4.09 1.60 -11.39
C LEU A 133 5.23 1.86 -10.42
N MET A 134 5.65 0.83 -9.68
CA MET A 134 6.67 0.96 -8.66
C MET A 134 7.64 -0.21 -8.68
N ARG A 135 8.89 0.07 -8.39
CA ARG A 135 9.91 -0.93 -8.07
C ARG A 135 10.57 -0.57 -6.75
N SER A 136 10.57 -1.50 -5.81
CA SER A 136 11.23 -1.35 -4.52
C SER A 136 12.18 -2.53 -4.30
N ARG A 137 13.44 -2.24 -4.04
CA ARG A 137 14.47 -3.25 -3.83
C ARG A 137 15.25 -2.95 -2.58
N GLU A 138 15.72 -4.01 -1.93
CA GLU A 138 16.63 -3.94 -0.80
C GLU A 138 17.85 -4.82 -1.04
N ASP A 139 18.99 -4.41 -0.51
CA ASP A 139 20.26 -5.13 -0.56
C ASP A 139 20.79 -5.20 0.87
N LEU A 140 20.90 -6.41 1.39
CA LEU A 140 21.26 -6.70 2.77
C LEU A 140 22.69 -7.21 2.86
N ILE A 141 23.36 -6.92 3.96
CA ILE A 141 24.78 -7.23 4.12
C ILE A 141 25.00 -8.70 4.49
N ASN A 142 24.11 -9.29 5.28
CA ASN A 142 24.28 -10.60 5.91
C ASN A 142 23.24 -11.63 5.44
N ASP A 143 22.87 -11.61 4.17
CA ASP A 143 21.85 -12.50 3.60
C ASP A 143 22.43 -13.58 2.67
N SER A 144 23.76 -13.79 2.71
CA SER A 144 24.41 -14.85 1.95
C SER A 144 23.96 -16.24 2.37
N TYR A 145 23.87 -17.14 1.41
CA TYR A 145 23.52 -18.54 1.66
C TYR A 145 24.43 -19.49 0.85
N VAL A 146 24.49 -20.73 1.31
CA VAL A 146 25.23 -21.80 0.63
C VAL A 146 24.30 -22.50 -0.35
N LYS A 147 24.67 -22.48 -1.63
CA LYS A 147 24.01 -23.23 -2.69
C LYS A 147 24.78 -24.51 -2.98
N ASN A 148 24.19 -25.64 -2.64
CA ASN A 148 24.72 -26.95 -2.95
C ASN A 148 24.17 -27.46 -4.28
N THR A 149 25.03 -27.97 -5.14
CA THR A 149 24.67 -28.66 -6.38
C THR A 149 25.00 -30.13 -6.24
N TYR A 150 24.09 -31.00 -6.61
CA TYR A 150 24.24 -32.44 -6.50
C TYR A 150 24.34 -33.05 -7.90
N ASP A 151 25.10 -34.15 -8.03
CA ASP A 151 25.18 -34.95 -9.26
C ASP A 151 23.94 -35.83 -9.46
N GLU A 152 23.90 -36.57 -10.57
CA GLU A 152 22.79 -37.49 -10.91
C GLU A 152 22.64 -38.62 -9.87
N ASN A 153 23.68 -38.91 -9.09
CA ASN A 153 23.69 -39.96 -8.06
C ASN A 153 23.34 -39.40 -6.66
N GLY A 154 23.06 -38.08 -6.56
CA GLY A 154 22.72 -37.43 -5.29
C GLY A 154 23.93 -37.05 -4.45
N ASN A 155 25.17 -37.14 -4.94
CA ASN A 155 26.36 -36.71 -4.24
C ASN A 155 26.59 -35.23 -4.40
N LEU A 156 27.12 -34.56 -3.38
CA LEU A 156 27.48 -33.16 -3.45
C LEU A 156 28.56 -32.92 -4.50
N SER A 157 28.21 -32.23 -5.58
CA SER A 157 29.11 -31.90 -6.69
C SER A 157 29.85 -30.59 -6.47
N SER A 158 29.13 -29.54 -6.00
CA SER A 158 29.71 -28.25 -5.67
C SER A 158 28.95 -27.54 -4.56
N SER A 159 29.65 -26.66 -3.84
CA SER A 159 29.10 -25.80 -2.81
C SER A 159 29.61 -24.38 -3.04
N GLU A 160 28.70 -23.43 -3.21
CA GLU A 160 29.00 -22.04 -3.54
C GLU A 160 28.29 -21.11 -2.55
N ILE A 161 29.01 -20.07 -2.07
CA ILE A 161 28.40 -19.00 -1.27
C ILE A 161 27.81 -17.97 -2.26
N VAL A 162 26.51 -17.78 -2.19
CA VAL A 162 25.77 -16.86 -3.03
C VAL A 162 25.33 -15.65 -2.22
N ASN A 163 25.63 -14.45 -2.73
CA ASN A 163 25.08 -13.19 -2.23
C ASN A 163 23.92 -12.76 -3.12
N PRO A 164 22.68 -12.68 -2.62
CA PRO A 164 21.49 -12.35 -3.42
C PRO A 164 21.54 -10.96 -4.05
N GLY A 165 22.21 -10.00 -3.39
CA GLY A 165 22.23 -8.60 -3.78
C GLY A 165 20.85 -7.97 -3.72
N TRP A 166 20.45 -7.26 -4.77
CA TRP A 166 19.17 -6.56 -4.81
C TRP A 166 17.97 -7.50 -4.94
N ILE A 167 17.24 -7.71 -3.86
CA ILE A 167 16.01 -8.50 -3.78
C ILE A 167 14.77 -7.61 -3.74
N PRO A 168 13.55 -8.10 -4.09
CA PRO A 168 12.32 -7.36 -3.90
C PRO A 168 12.12 -6.96 -2.44
N GLY A 169 11.88 -5.67 -2.20
CA GLY A 169 11.49 -5.20 -0.87
C GLY A 169 10.09 -5.72 -0.49
N PRO A 170 9.80 -5.91 0.80
CA PRO A 170 8.58 -6.58 1.26
C PRO A 170 7.29 -5.83 0.91
N ASN A 171 7.39 -4.56 0.56
CA ASN A 171 6.28 -3.69 0.15
C ASN A 171 6.23 -3.43 -1.37
N GLU A 172 7.01 -4.16 -2.19
CA GLU A 172 7.02 -3.96 -3.64
C GLU A 172 5.70 -4.41 -4.27
N GLN A 173 4.90 -3.46 -4.72
CA GLN A 173 3.77 -3.68 -5.63
C GLN A 173 4.12 -3.08 -6.98
N ARG A 174 4.43 -3.91 -7.99
CA ARG A 174 4.94 -3.45 -9.30
C ARG A 174 3.94 -2.60 -10.05
N TYR A 175 2.65 -2.84 -9.84
CA TYR A 175 1.56 -2.04 -10.37
C TYR A 175 0.40 -1.96 -9.38
N SER A 176 -0.30 -0.85 -9.41
CA SER A 176 -1.54 -0.64 -8.67
C SER A 176 -2.49 0.20 -9.52
N PHE A 177 -3.72 -0.27 -9.66
CA PHE A 177 -4.81 0.44 -10.32
C PHE A 177 -5.97 0.58 -9.36
N SER A 178 -6.53 1.78 -9.25
CA SER A 178 -7.74 2.00 -8.48
C SER A 178 -8.59 3.08 -9.13
N MET A 179 -9.89 2.91 -9.07
CA MET A 179 -10.85 3.91 -9.55
C MET A 179 -12.03 4.01 -8.61
N MET A 180 -12.60 5.19 -8.55
CA MET A 180 -13.87 5.46 -7.90
C MET A 180 -14.72 6.29 -8.84
N PHE A 181 -15.92 5.81 -9.10
CA PHE A 181 -16.93 6.50 -9.87
C PHE A 181 -18.14 6.75 -8.99
N GLN A 182 -18.69 7.97 -9.06
CA GLN A 182 -19.92 8.34 -8.39
C GLN A 182 -20.87 8.97 -9.39
N ASP A 183 -22.16 8.68 -9.25
CA ASP A 183 -23.21 9.25 -10.08
C ASP A 183 -24.49 9.45 -9.27
N TYR A 184 -25.24 10.51 -9.60
CA TYR A 184 -26.63 10.66 -9.18
C TYR A 184 -27.54 9.96 -10.18
N LEU A 185 -28.64 9.38 -9.68
CA LEU A 185 -29.64 8.84 -10.58
C LEU A 185 -30.23 9.97 -11.40
N PRO A 186 -30.19 9.94 -12.75
CA PRO A 186 -30.65 11.06 -13.59
C PRO A 186 -32.11 11.46 -13.37
N THR A 187 -32.95 10.49 -12.98
CA THR A 187 -34.36 10.69 -12.73
C THR A 187 -34.68 11.23 -11.33
N ASP A 188 -33.83 10.98 -10.36
CA ASP A 188 -33.98 11.45 -8.97
C ASP A 188 -32.63 11.67 -8.30
N PRO A 189 -32.17 12.94 -8.15
CA PRO A 189 -30.88 13.27 -7.57
C PRO A 189 -30.78 12.96 -6.07
N ARG A 190 -31.85 12.49 -5.43
CA ARG A 190 -31.78 11.97 -4.05
C ARG A 190 -31.09 10.60 -3.96
N TYR A 191 -30.88 9.93 -5.09
CA TYR A 191 -30.14 8.67 -5.15
C TYR A 191 -28.77 8.91 -5.75
N LYS A 192 -27.75 8.39 -5.07
CA LYS A 192 -26.36 8.44 -5.49
C LYS A 192 -25.81 7.01 -5.51
N LEU A 193 -25.16 6.66 -6.59
CA LEU A 193 -24.50 5.37 -6.78
C LEU A 193 -22.99 5.58 -6.72
N GLN A 194 -22.30 4.58 -6.21
CA GLN A 194 -20.83 4.56 -6.12
C GLN A 194 -20.31 3.19 -6.54
N LEU A 195 -19.29 3.20 -7.38
CA LEU A 195 -18.52 2.04 -7.77
C LEU A 195 -17.05 2.29 -7.45
N LYS A 196 -16.41 1.36 -6.76
CA LYS A 196 -14.97 1.39 -6.51
C LYS A 196 -14.35 0.09 -7.00
N PHE A 197 -13.25 0.21 -7.71
CA PHE A 197 -12.46 -0.92 -8.18
C PHE A 197 -11.01 -0.75 -7.73
N ILE A 198 -10.39 -1.84 -7.25
CA ILE A 198 -8.99 -1.90 -6.87
C ILE A 198 -8.38 -3.18 -7.45
N TRP A 199 -7.23 -3.02 -8.09
CA TRP A 199 -6.43 -4.11 -8.60
C TRP A 199 -4.95 -3.78 -8.42
N SER A 200 -4.22 -4.60 -7.67
CA SER A 200 -2.80 -4.37 -7.45
C SER A 200 -2.00 -5.67 -7.46
N ASP A 201 -0.72 -5.56 -7.77
CA ASP A 201 0.20 -6.69 -7.74
C ASP A 201 0.27 -7.31 -6.33
N GLY A 202 0.56 -8.60 -6.27
CA GLY A 202 0.81 -9.29 -5.03
C GLY A 202 2.14 -8.87 -4.40
N LEU A 203 2.20 -8.86 -3.07
CA LEU A 203 3.43 -8.60 -2.33
C LEU A 203 4.41 -9.76 -2.47
N PRO A 204 5.74 -9.50 -2.48
CA PRO A 204 6.74 -10.55 -2.40
C PRO A 204 6.66 -11.28 -1.06
N PHE A 205 6.94 -12.57 -1.07
CA PHE A 205 7.02 -13.37 0.15
C PHE A 205 8.00 -14.53 -0.04
N GLY A 206 8.37 -15.17 1.04
CA GLY A 206 9.24 -16.34 1.06
C GLY A 206 9.14 -17.06 2.39
N PRO A 207 9.73 -18.27 2.51
CA PRO A 207 9.78 -18.99 3.76
C PRO A 207 10.60 -18.20 4.79
N PRO A 208 10.20 -18.21 6.06
CA PRO A 208 10.91 -17.52 7.13
C PRO A 208 12.32 -18.09 7.28
N GLN A 209 13.27 -17.23 7.66
CA GLN A 209 14.66 -17.59 7.95
C GLN A 209 15.41 -18.32 6.81
N ASN A 210 14.92 -18.20 5.58
CA ASN A 210 15.57 -18.78 4.41
C ASN A 210 15.99 -17.69 3.42
N TYR A 211 17.28 -17.35 3.44
CA TYR A 211 17.83 -16.29 2.59
C TYR A 211 17.79 -16.62 1.09
N GLN A 212 17.90 -17.90 0.72
CA GLN A 212 17.83 -18.35 -0.68
C GLN A 212 16.47 -18.03 -1.31
N PHE A 213 15.39 -18.15 -0.56
CA PHE A 213 14.02 -17.97 -1.05
C PHE A 213 13.35 -16.71 -0.49
N ARG A 214 14.12 -15.82 0.12
CA ARG A 214 13.60 -14.54 0.61
C ARG A 214 13.02 -13.72 -0.51
N SER A 215 11.75 -13.32 -0.39
CA SER A 215 11.03 -12.49 -1.38
C SER A 215 11.00 -13.02 -2.82
N VAL A 216 11.25 -14.33 -3.02
CA VAL A 216 11.29 -14.96 -4.36
C VAL A 216 9.89 -15.17 -4.93
N PHE A 217 8.92 -15.48 -4.07
CA PHE A 217 7.54 -15.73 -4.48
C PHE A 217 6.72 -14.43 -4.45
N ARG A 218 5.57 -14.44 -5.15
CA ARG A 218 4.60 -13.35 -5.10
C ARG A 218 3.23 -13.89 -4.74
N MET A 219 2.54 -13.15 -3.88
CA MET A 219 1.14 -13.40 -3.58
C MET A 219 0.28 -13.18 -4.83
N PRO A 220 -0.90 -13.80 -4.92
CA PRO A 220 -1.89 -13.46 -5.92
C PRO A 220 -2.22 -11.97 -5.90
N PRO A 221 -2.54 -11.37 -7.06
CA PRO A 221 -2.94 -9.97 -7.12
C PRO A 221 -4.15 -9.68 -6.22
N TYR A 222 -4.10 -8.55 -5.51
CA TYR A 222 -5.25 -8.05 -4.76
C TYR A 222 -6.31 -7.52 -5.71
N ARG A 223 -7.56 -7.95 -5.56
CA ARG A 223 -8.70 -7.52 -6.37
C ARG A 223 -9.90 -7.24 -5.49
N ARG A 224 -10.57 -6.11 -5.75
CA ARG A 224 -11.77 -5.76 -4.99
C ARG A 224 -12.68 -4.86 -5.81
N VAL A 225 -13.95 -5.17 -5.79
CA VAL A 225 -15.04 -4.36 -6.34
C VAL A 225 -16.00 -4.04 -5.20
N ASP A 226 -16.24 -2.76 -4.97
CA ASP A 226 -17.23 -2.28 -4.00
C ASP A 226 -18.34 -1.53 -4.73
N ILE A 227 -19.55 -1.73 -4.32
CA ILE A 227 -20.72 -0.97 -4.81
C ILE A 227 -21.44 -0.33 -3.63
N GLY A 228 -21.90 0.89 -3.80
CA GLY A 228 -22.69 1.62 -2.81
C GLY A 228 -23.87 2.33 -3.43
N ALA A 229 -24.94 2.40 -2.68
CA ALA A 229 -26.10 3.23 -3.00
C ALA A 229 -26.43 4.11 -1.79
N SER A 230 -26.66 5.39 -2.04
CA SER A 230 -27.04 6.36 -1.01
C SER A 230 -28.39 6.96 -1.37
N ARG A 231 -29.23 7.16 -0.37
CA ARG A 231 -30.51 7.83 -0.52
C ARG A 231 -30.61 9.01 0.45
N LEU A 232 -30.94 10.17 -0.08
CA LEU A 232 -31.29 11.34 0.72
C LEU A 232 -32.68 11.13 1.28
N LEU A 233 -32.78 10.87 2.59
CA LEU A 233 -34.06 10.66 3.29
C LEU A 233 -34.71 11.99 3.66
N VAL A 234 -33.90 12.94 4.08
CA VAL A 234 -34.34 14.26 4.54
C VAL A 234 -33.47 15.32 3.90
N ASN A 235 -34.09 16.36 3.35
CA ASN A 235 -33.41 17.54 2.86
C ASN A 235 -33.86 18.75 3.70
N GLY A 236 -32.91 19.46 4.28
CA GLY A 236 -33.20 20.63 5.13
C GLY A 236 -33.91 21.79 4.43
N LYS A 237 -34.07 21.74 3.10
CA LYS A 237 -34.87 22.68 2.29
C LYS A 237 -36.36 22.29 2.20
N ASP A 238 -36.72 21.11 2.68
CA ASP A 238 -38.10 20.64 2.64
C ASP A 238 -38.95 21.45 3.62
N LYS A 239 -40.07 22.05 3.15
CA LYS A 239 -40.94 22.93 3.94
C LYS A 239 -41.50 22.30 5.22
N TRP A 240 -41.66 20.96 5.25
CA TRP A 240 -42.13 20.24 6.45
C TRP A 240 -41.15 20.22 7.58
N MET A 241 -39.83 20.38 7.29
CA MET A 241 -38.75 20.39 8.28
C MET A 241 -38.85 21.54 9.27
N GLU A 242 -39.33 22.70 8.83
CA GLU A 242 -39.48 23.90 9.69
C GLU A 242 -40.42 23.69 10.86
N LYS A 243 -41.39 22.75 10.71
CA LYS A 243 -42.41 22.45 11.70
C LYS A 243 -42.10 21.26 12.63
N THR A 244 -40.92 20.68 12.50
CA THR A 244 -40.53 19.45 13.22
C THR A 244 -39.33 19.67 14.13
N TRP A 245 -39.09 18.74 15.04
CA TRP A 245 -37.90 18.68 15.86
C TRP A 245 -36.60 18.52 15.05
N LEU A 246 -36.69 18.18 13.77
CA LEU A 246 -35.57 18.04 12.82
C LEU A 246 -35.08 19.39 12.26
N LYS A 247 -35.61 20.52 12.69
CA LYS A 247 -35.21 21.87 12.24
C LYS A 247 -33.69 22.12 12.23
N PRO A 248 -32.89 21.63 13.21
CA PRO A 248 -31.42 21.81 13.18
C PRO A 248 -30.72 20.89 12.18
N VAL A 249 -31.40 19.89 11.63
CA VAL A 249 -30.81 18.96 10.66
C VAL A 249 -30.78 19.62 9.29
N LYS A 250 -29.66 19.48 8.59
CA LYS A 250 -29.48 19.90 7.21
C LYS A 250 -29.92 18.82 6.26
N ASP A 251 -29.28 17.64 6.35
CA ASP A 251 -29.55 16.51 5.47
C ASP A 251 -29.43 15.19 6.24
N ILE A 252 -30.20 14.18 5.84
CA ILE A 252 -30.05 12.80 6.33
C ILE A 252 -29.88 11.89 5.12
N TRP A 253 -28.74 11.20 5.06
CA TRP A 253 -28.44 10.21 4.04
C TRP A 253 -28.40 8.81 4.62
N LEU A 254 -29.04 7.88 3.94
CA LEU A 254 -28.88 6.44 4.18
C LEU A 254 -27.96 5.88 3.11
N ASN A 255 -26.85 5.25 3.52
CA ASN A 255 -25.90 4.56 2.64
C ASN A 255 -25.98 3.06 2.87
N VAL A 256 -26.04 2.31 1.79
CA VAL A 256 -25.91 0.85 1.79
C VAL A 256 -24.73 0.52 0.89
N GLU A 257 -23.76 -0.21 1.40
CA GLU A 257 -22.52 -0.55 0.70
C GLU A 257 -22.28 -2.05 0.76
N VAL A 258 -21.80 -2.61 -0.33
CA VAL A 258 -21.28 -3.99 -0.39
C VAL A 258 -19.82 -3.92 -0.75
N PHE A 259 -18.97 -4.26 0.20
CA PHE A 259 -17.54 -4.39 -0.01
C PHE A 259 -17.20 -5.77 -0.55
N ASN A 260 -16.23 -5.83 -1.46
CA ASN A 260 -15.81 -7.06 -2.13
C ASN A 260 -17.00 -7.82 -2.75
N LEU A 261 -17.77 -7.12 -3.59
CA LEU A 261 -19.00 -7.62 -4.23
C LEU A 261 -18.82 -9.01 -4.89
N LEU A 262 -17.66 -9.24 -5.50
CA LEU A 262 -17.36 -10.48 -6.22
C LEU A 262 -16.75 -11.56 -5.32
N ASP A 263 -16.64 -11.31 -4.01
CA ASP A 263 -16.09 -12.23 -3.00
C ASP A 263 -14.70 -12.79 -3.35
N PHE A 264 -13.82 -11.94 -3.88
CA PHE A 264 -12.45 -12.33 -4.16
C PHE A 264 -11.73 -12.77 -2.89
N LYS A 265 -11.06 -13.90 -2.95
CA LYS A 265 -10.22 -14.43 -1.88
C LYS A 265 -8.84 -13.76 -1.94
N ASN A 266 -8.74 -12.58 -1.34
CA ASN A 266 -7.49 -11.84 -1.27
C ASN A 266 -6.61 -12.38 -0.16
N VAL A 267 -5.37 -12.73 -0.50
CA VAL A 267 -4.40 -13.24 0.48
C VAL A 267 -3.77 -12.06 1.22
N ASN A 268 -3.78 -12.13 2.55
CA ASN A 268 -3.10 -11.17 3.43
C ASN A 268 -1.65 -11.60 3.73
N SER A 269 -1.45 -12.88 3.99
CA SER A 269 -0.17 -13.47 4.37
C SER A 269 -0.20 -14.97 4.17
N TYR A 270 0.94 -15.62 4.35
CA TYR A 270 1.03 -17.08 4.39
C TYR A 270 1.51 -17.53 5.76
N TYR A 271 0.89 -18.61 6.28
CA TYR A 271 1.44 -19.39 7.37
C TYR A 271 2.31 -20.49 6.80
N TRP A 272 3.51 -20.62 7.31
CA TRP A 272 4.41 -21.70 6.95
C TRP A 272 4.27 -22.85 7.94
N VAL A 273 3.94 -24.03 7.42
CA VAL A 273 3.75 -25.24 8.19
C VAL A 273 4.76 -26.27 7.68
N THR A 274 5.48 -26.90 8.58
CA THR A 274 6.37 -28.02 8.24
C THR A 274 5.62 -29.32 8.46
N ASP A 275 5.55 -30.15 7.45
CA ASP A 275 4.94 -31.47 7.54
C ASP A 275 5.86 -32.49 8.26
N VAL A 276 5.36 -33.72 8.42
CA VAL A 276 6.10 -34.81 9.08
C VAL A 276 7.35 -35.27 8.30
N TYR A 277 7.46 -34.89 7.04
CA TYR A 277 8.61 -35.18 6.17
C TYR A 277 9.60 -34.01 6.08
N GLY A 278 9.37 -32.93 6.84
CA GLY A 278 10.22 -31.73 6.85
C GLY A 278 9.96 -30.77 5.68
N GLN A 279 8.88 -30.97 4.90
CA GLN A 279 8.52 -30.07 3.80
C GLN A 279 7.80 -28.84 4.33
N GLN A 280 8.22 -27.67 3.88
CA GLN A 280 7.56 -26.41 4.21
C GLN A 280 6.42 -26.11 3.23
N LEU A 281 5.22 -25.95 3.75
CA LEU A 281 3.99 -25.65 3.01
C LEU A 281 3.51 -24.24 3.37
N ALA A 282 3.19 -23.45 2.36
CA ALA A 282 2.64 -22.10 2.51
C ALA A 282 1.11 -22.16 2.52
N VAL A 283 0.47 -21.95 3.67
CA VAL A 283 -0.98 -21.95 3.83
C VAL A 283 -1.48 -20.50 3.78
N PRO A 284 -2.36 -20.13 2.83
CA PRO A 284 -2.82 -18.75 2.69
C PRO A 284 -3.74 -18.34 3.84
N ASN A 285 -3.50 -17.14 4.37
CA ASN A 285 -4.39 -16.43 5.27
C ASN A 285 -5.13 -15.35 4.47
N TYR A 286 -6.44 -15.48 4.39
CA TYR A 286 -7.26 -14.59 3.56
C TYR A 286 -7.77 -13.38 4.35
N LEU A 287 -7.86 -12.25 3.66
CA LEU A 287 -8.62 -11.10 4.13
C LEU A 287 -10.12 -11.43 4.18
N THR A 288 -10.87 -10.61 4.91
CA THR A 288 -12.32 -10.71 5.00
C THR A 288 -12.96 -10.71 3.60
N GLY A 289 -13.88 -11.63 3.37
CA GLY A 289 -14.66 -11.75 2.14
C GLY A 289 -15.64 -10.60 1.95
N ARG A 290 -16.80 -10.90 1.34
CA ARG A 290 -17.86 -9.91 1.14
C ARG A 290 -18.42 -9.40 2.46
N GLN A 291 -18.61 -8.07 2.53
CA GLN A 291 -19.18 -7.41 3.70
C GLN A 291 -20.30 -6.46 3.29
N PHE A 292 -21.33 -6.40 4.12
CA PHE A 292 -22.42 -5.44 4.00
C PHE A 292 -22.25 -4.36 5.05
N ASN A 293 -22.42 -3.10 4.64
CA ASN A 293 -22.34 -1.95 5.52
C ASN A 293 -23.53 -1.03 5.31
N ILE A 294 -24.12 -0.59 6.41
CA ILE A 294 -25.22 0.39 6.40
C ILE A 294 -24.79 1.55 7.27
N LYS A 295 -24.87 2.77 6.72
CA LYS A 295 -24.54 4.02 7.41
C LYS A 295 -25.71 5.00 7.34
N LEU A 296 -26.01 5.64 8.43
CA LEU A 296 -26.84 6.82 8.49
C LEU A 296 -25.95 8.05 8.75
N ILE A 297 -25.97 9.01 7.84
CA ILE A 297 -25.23 10.26 7.94
C ILE A 297 -26.22 11.37 8.19
N VAL A 298 -26.02 12.11 9.27
CA VAL A 298 -26.84 13.25 9.65
C VAL A 298 -25.97 14.50 9.67
N ASP A 299 -26.27 15.42 8.76
CA ASP A 299 -25.62 16.72 8.70
C ASP A 299 -26.48 17.76 9.39
N PHE A 300 -25.86 18.56 10.26
CA PHE A 300 -26.50 19.65 10.96
C PHE A 300 -26.21 21.00 10.28
N LYS A 301 -27.13 21.97 10.49
CA LYS A 301 -27.02 23.35 9.96
C LYS A 301 -25.93 24.13 10.70
#